data_163583510c5d70e80e2e9fb3416687fe
#
_entry.id   163583510c5d70e80e2e9fb3416687fe
#
_cell.length_a   1.000
_cell.length_b   1.000
_cell.length_c   1.000
_cell.angle_alpha   90.00
_cell.angle_beta   90.00
_cell.angle_gamma   90.00
#
_symmetry.space_group_name_H-M   'P 1'
#
loop_
_entity.id
_entity.type
_entity.pdbx_description
1 polymer ?
#
loop_
_entity_poly.entity_id
_entity_poly.type
_entity_poly.pdbx_seq_one_letter_code
_entity_poly.pdbx_strand_id
1 'polypeptide(L)'
;VSAEAYEAVFGAGGARHPETGERLVSSRRPGMELVISAHKSVAELGVIGRAEDMHLIMDAERDATVAYLETVTRNGGGRRGRAAVPTATSGLVYADTRHATSRAGDPCPHDHVLVANVVEMLAETGGWKAATTALWREHLHAATQIGRAATAHRAVQLGYGIAADAGPLGRLGHWRIAGIGDEILELHSKRAAEITAAVEARGTDT
;
A
#
# COMPACT_ATOMS: atom_id res chain seq x y z
N VAL A 1 -10.16 6.20 13.89
CA VAL A 1 -11.45 6.29 13.16
C VAL A 1 -12.48 5.45 13.90
N SER A 2 -13.71 5.94 14.12
CA SER A 2 -14.77 5.15 14.75
C SER A 2 -15.29 4.07 13.77
N ALA A 3 -15.90 3.00 14.31
CA ALA A 3 -16.49 1.95 13.48
C ALA A 3 -17.62 2.49 12.58
N GLU A 4 -18.40 3.44 13.08
CA GLU A 4 -19.48 4.10 12.34
C GLU A 4 -18.92 4.93 11.17
N ALA A 5 -17.84 5.68 11.37
CA ALA A 5 -17.20 6.46 10.31
C ALA A 5 -16.57 5.54 9.25
N TYR A 6 -15.96 4.43 9.68
CA TYR A 6 -15.45 3.42 8.76
C TYR A 6 -16.56 2.80 7.90
N GLU A 7 -17.67 2.37 8.53
CA GLU A 7 -18.80 1.79 7.81
C GLU A 7 -19.48 2.80 6.87
N ALA A 8 -19.57 4.07 7.27
CA ALA A 8 -20.11 5.11 6.42
C ALA A 8 -19.31 5.29 5.12
N VAL A 9 -17.99 5.22 5.19
CA VAL A 9 -17.11 5.47 4.04
C VAL A 9 -16.89 4.20 3.20
N PHE A 10 -16.70 3.05 3.83
CA PHE A 10 -16.29 1.80 3.17
C PHE A 10 -17.41 0.75 3.10
N GLY A 11 -18.55 1.00 3.71
CA GLY A 11 -19.66 0.07 3.75
C GLY A 11 -20.36 -0.14 2.41
N ALA A 12 -21.23 -1.15 2.38
CA ALA A 12 -22.01 -1.49 1.21
C ALA A 12 -22.92 -0.35 0.78
N GLY A 13 -22.90 0.00 -0.49
CA GLY A 13 -23.77 1.04 -1.05
C GLY A 13 -23.08 2.35 -1.40
N GLY A 14 -21.76 2.44 -1.21
CA GLY A 14 -20.92 3.59 -1.57
C GLY A 14 -20.75 4.60 -0.44
N ALA A 15 -19.71 5.44 -0.59
CA ALA A 15 -19.28 6.35 0.46
C ALA A 15 -20.36 7.37 0.88
N ARG A 16 -20.51 7.52 2.20
CA ARG A 16 -21.39 8.48 2.85
C ARG A 16 -20.59 9.36 3.80
N HIS A 17 -21.08 10.55 4.01
CA HIS A 17 -20.54 11.45 5.04
C HIS A 17 -20.78 10.86 6.43
N PRO A 18 -19.75 10.71 7.27
CA PRO A 18 -19.87 10.03 8.56
C PRO A 18 -20.89 10.66 9.52
N GLU A 19 -21.02 12.00 9.49
CA GLU A 19 -21.89 12.75 10.41
C GLU A 19 -23.31 12.92 9.88
N THR A 20 -23.46 13.21 8.57
CA THR A 20 -24.77 13.54 8.00
C THR A 20 -25.46 12.34 7.36
N GLY A 21 -24.73 11.25 7.08
CA GLY A 21 -25.22 10.09 6.32
C GLY A 21 -25.50 10.37 4.84
N GLU A 22 -25.25 11.60 4.38
CA GLU A 22 -25.44 11.98 2.98
C GLU A 22 -24.51 11.19 2.06
N ARG A 23 -25.02 10.77 0.93
CA ARG A 23 -24.23 10.07 -0.07
C ARG A 23 -23.24 11.01 -0.77
N LEU A 24 -21.95 10.74 -0.65
CA LEU A 24 -20.89 11.58 -1.20
C LEU A 24 -20.76 11.42 -2.72
N VAL A 25 -20.93 10.19 -3.23
CA VAL A 25 -20.76 9.87 -4.65
C VAL A 25 -21.82 8.88 -5.13
N SER A 26 -22.15 8.91 -6.42
CA SER A 26 -23.09 7.96 -7.03
C SER A 26 -22.52 6.55 -7.23
N SER A 27 -21.19 6.39 -7.19
CA SER A 27 -20.54 5.10 -7.32
C SER A 27 -20.91 4.17 -6.17
N ARG A 28 -21.21 2.91 -6.52
CA ARG A 28 -21.45 1.85 -5.52
C ARG A 28 -20.18 1.06 -5.19
N ARG A 29 -19.06 1.32 -5.86
CA ARG A 29 -17.77 0.71 -5.55
C ARG A 29 -17.22 1.42 -4.33
N PRO A 30 -17.00 0.71 -3.20
CA PRO A 30 -16.55 1.36 -1.96
C PRO A 30 -15.12 1.89 -2.08
N GLY A 31 -14.26 1.22 -2.80
CA GLY A 31 -12.86 1.60 -2.93
C GLY A 31 -12.01 0.51 -3.55
N MET A 32 -10.73 0.57 -3.25
CA MET A 32 -9.75 -0.46 -3.60
C MET A 32 -8.78 -0.66 -2.44
N GLU A 33 -8.19 -1.83 -2.41
CA GLU A 33 -7.17 -2.20 -1.44
C GLU A 33 -5.79 -2.17 -2.09
N LEU A 34 -4.84 -1.59 -1.37
CA LEU A 34 -3.41 -1.73 -1.63
C LEU A 34 -2.81 -2.57 -0.52
N VAL A 35 -1.97 -3.53 -0.88
CA VAL A 35 -1.17 -4.27 0.10
C VAL A 35 0.27 -3.80 -0.04
N ILE A 36 0.80 -3.21 1.03
CA ILE A 36 2.15 -2.67 1.11
C ILE A 36 2.96 -3.55 2.04
N SER A 37 4.06 -4.10 1.56
CA SER A 37 4.90 -5.03 2.32
C SER A 37 6.36 -4.62 2.21
N ALA A 38 6.99 -4.39 3.34
CA ALA A 38 8.42 -4.13 3.41
C ALA A 38 9.24 -5.39 3.05
N HIS A 39 10.54 -5.19 2.78
CA HIS A 39 11.47 -6.29 2.60
C HIS A 39 11.52 -7.19 3.84
N LYS A 40 11.74 -8.49 3.63
CA LYS A 40 11.78 -9.49 4.72
C LYS A 40 12.73 -9.11 5.86
N SER A 41 13.89 -8.54 5.54
CA SER A 41 14.84 -8.10 6.56
C SER A 41 14.29 -7.01 7.49
N VAL A 42 13.32 -6.22 7.05
CA VAL A 42 12.63 -5.26 7.92
C VAL A 42 11.71 -6.00 8.90
N ALA A 43 11.07 -7.08 8.45
CA ALA A 43 10.26 -7.93 9.33
C ALA A 43 11.10 -8.55 10.47
N GLU A 44 12.35 -8.91 10.19
CA GLU A 44 13.27 -9.47 11.19
C GLU A 44 13.60 -8.49 12.31
N LEU A 45 13.50 -7.19 12.11
CA LEU A 45 13.64 -6.21 13.20
C LEU A 45 12.62 -6.45 14.30
N GLY A 46 11.38 -6.78 13.93
CA GLY A 46 10.35 -7.15 14.91
C GLY A 46 10.69 -8.40 15.70
N VAL A 47 11.32 -9.40 15.07
CA VAL A 47 11.72 -10.66 15.69
C VAL A 47 12.82 -10.44 16.73
N ILE A 48 13.79 -9.56 16.44
CA ILE A 48 14.92 -9.26 17.35
C ILE A 48 14.58 -8.17 18.39
N GLY A 49 13.32 -7.83 18.60
CA GLY A 49 12.88 -6.87 19.61
C GLY A 49 12.96 -5.40 19.18
N ARG A 50 13.08 -5.11 17.89
CA ARG A 50 13.11 -3.76 17.31
C ARG A 50 11.81 -3.44 16.56
N ALA A 51 10.67 -3.81 17.14
CA ALA A 51 9.35 -3.66 16.51
C ALA A 51 8.98 -2.20 16.26
N GLU A 52 9.39 -1.27 17.12
CA GLU A 52 9.15 0.16 16.92
C GLU A 52 9.85 0.68 15.66
N ASP A 53 11.12 0.34 15.48
CA ASP A 53 11.88 0.71 14.29
C ASP A 53 11.27 0.10 13.01
N MET A 54 10.85 -1.16 13.08
CA MET A 54 10.12 -1.82 12.00
C MET A 54 8.86 -1.04 11.62
N HIS A 55 8.05 -0.64 12.61
CA HIS A 55 6.83 0.14 12.36
C HIS A 55 7.14 1.49 11.71
N LEU A 56 8.15 2.21 12.19
CA LEU A 56 8.57 3.50 11.64
C LEU A 56 9.05 3.40 10.18
N ILE A 57 9.73 2.29 9.82
CA ILE A 57 10.16 2.04 8.45
C ILE A 57 8.94 1.75 7.55
N MET A 58 8.00 0.94 8.02
CA MET A 58 6.79 0.62 7.27
C MET A 58 5.86 1.82 7.09
N ASP A 59 5.73 2.66 8.12
CA ASP A 59 4.97 3.91 8.02
C ASP A 59 5.54 4.82 6.92
N ALA A 60 6.87 4.91 6.81
CA ALA A 60 7.52 5.67 5.75
C ALA A 60 7.19 5.11 4.34
N GLU A 61 7.09 3.79 4.18
CA GLU A 61 6.67 3.18 2.92
C GLU A 61 5.24 3.52 2.56
N ARG A 62 4.31 3.29 3.51
CA ARG A 62 2.89 3.59 3.35
C ARG A 62 2.69 5.05 2.97
N ASP A 63 3.24 5.95 3.76
CA ASP A 63 3.01 7.39 3.60
C ASP A 63 3.57 7.91 2.27
N ALA A 64 4.76 7.49 1.86
CA ALA A 64 5.35 7.88 0.59
C ALA A 64 4.58 7.29 -0.61
N THR A 65 4.12 6.04 -0.50
CA THR A 65 3.32 5.38 -1.54
C THR A 65 1.98 6.09 -1.72
N VAL A 66 1.26 6.37 -0.62
CA VAL A 66 -0.03 7.06 -0.64
C VAL A 66 0.14 8.47 -1.18
N ALA A 67 1.10 9.24 -0.68
CA ALA A 67 1.37 10.61 -1.13
C ALA A 67 1.65 10.67 -2.65
N TYR A 68 2.41 9.72 -3.19
CA TYR A 68 2.61 9.65 -4.63
C TYR A 68 1.31 9.33 -5.39
N LEU A 69 0.52 8.37 -4.93
CA LEU A 69 -0.74 8.01 -5.57
C LEU A 69 -1.76 9.15 -5.52
N GLU A 70 -1.73 9.99 -4.49
CA GLU A 70 -2.52 11.22 -4.43
C GLU A 70 -2.20 12.16 -5.60
N THR A 71 -0.93 12.31 -5.96
CA THR A 71 -0.52 13.19 -7.07
C THR A 71 -1.07 12.77 -8.42
N VAL A 72 -1.35 11.47 -8.60
CA VAL A 72 -1.86 10.91 -9.86
C VAL A 72 -3.36 10.62 -9.82
N THR A 73 -3.99 10.75 -8.66
CA THR A 73 -5.43 10.56 -8.52
C THR A 73 -6.17 11.76 -9.11
N ARG A 74 -7.19 11.47 -9.89
CA ARG A 74 -8.04 12.46 -10.55
C ARG A 74 -9.50 12.23 -10.16
N ASN A 75 -10.32 13.25 -10.36
CA ASN A 75 -11.76 13.10 -10.22
C ASN A 75 -12.34 12.21 -11.34
N GLY A 76 -13.29 11.33 -11.02
CA GLY A 76 -13.97 10.41 -11.95
C GLY A 76 -14.95 11.06 -12.92
N GLY A 77 -14.85 12.34 -13.17
CA GLY A 77 -15.86 13.16 -13.87
C GLY A 77 -15.75 13.26 -15.37
N GLY A 78 -15.36 12.20 -16.11
CA GLY A 78 -15.40 12.20 -17.57
C GLY A 78 -16.59 11.41 -18.12
N ARG A 79 -17.61 12.04 -18.72
CA ARG A 79 -18.43 11.40 -19.75
C ARG A 79 -17.48 10.92 -20.85
N ARG A 80 -17.68 9.70 -21.40
CA ARG A 80 -16.95 9.18 -22.55
C ARG A 80 -16.75 10.28 -23.59
N GLY A 81 -15.49 10.64 -23.88
CA GLY A 81 -15.13 11.57 -24.96
C GLY A 81 -14.68 12.97 -24.55
N ARG A 82 -14.70 13.35 -23.28
CA ARG A 82 -14.02 14.58 -22.80
C ARG A 82 -12.89 14.20 -21.86
N ALA A 83 -11.68 14.65 -22.17
CA ALA A 83 -10.55 14.57 -21.26
C ALA A 83 -10.97 15.23 -19.94
N ALA A 84 -10.95 14.48 -18.85
CA ALA A 84 -11.16 15.07 -17.53
C ALA A 84 -10.04 16.07 -17.28
N VAL A 85 -10.40 17.34 -17.08
CA VAL A 85 -9.41 18.34 -16.64
C VAL A 85 -8.94 17.92 -15.26
N PRO A 86 -7.62 17.73 -15.07
CA PRO A 86 -7.09 17.39 -13.77
C PRO A 86 -7.44 18.51 -12.79
N THR A 87 -8.22 18.22 -11.77
CA THR A 87 -8.60 19.20 -10.75
C THR A 87 -7.96 18.78 -9.43
N ALA A 88 -7.41 19.74 -8.71
CA ALA A 88 -6.83 19.49 -7.40
C ALA A 88 -7.88 18.93 -6.43
N THR A 89 -7.46 17.94 -5.65
CA THR A 89 -8.26 17.28 -4.62
C THR A 89 -7.62 17.47 -3.26
N SER A 90 -8.39 17.29 -2.18
CA SER A 90 -7.89 17.37 -0.80
C SER A 90 -7.01 16.18 -0.39
N GLY A 91 -6.83 15.21 -1.28
CA GLY A 91 -6.09 13.97 -1.04
C GLY A 91 -6.98 12.73 -1.09
N LEU A 92 -6.44 11.60 -0.65
CA LEU A 92 -7.15 10.32 -0.58
C LEU A 92 -7.79 10.14 0.80
N VAL A 93 -8.99 9.59 0.81
CA VAL A 93 -9.62 9.08 2.04
C VAL A 93 -9.27 7.60 2.14
N TYR A 94 -8.51 7.23 3.17
CA TYR A 94 -8.10 5.84 3.35
C TYR A 94 -8.13 5.42 4.83
N ALA A 95 -8.17 4.12 5.04
CA ALA A 95 -7.95 3.46 6.32
C ALA A 95 -6.88 2.39 6.13
N ASP A 96 -6.00 2.24 7.10
CA ASP A 96 -4.96 1.21 7.09
C ASP A 96 -5.09 0.26 8.28
N THR A 97 -4.69 -0.99 8.04
CA THR A 97 -4.60 -2.03 9.06
C THR A 97 -3.32 -2.82 8.83
N ARG A 98 -2.48 -2.92 9.86
CA ARG A 98 -1.25 -3.69 9.80
C ARG A 98 -1.43 -5.09 10.33
N HIS A 99 -1.05 -6.08 9.53
CA HIS A 99 -0.90 -7.47 9.93
C HIS A 99 0.56 -7.78 10.20
N ALA A 100 0.83 -8.63 11.19
CA ALA A 100 2.19 -8.94 11.61
C ALA A 100 2.77 -10.19 10.92
N THR A 101 1.90 -11.11 10.44
CA THR A 101 2.33 -12.44 10.01
C THR A 101 1.71 -12.86 8.67
N SER A 102 2.39 -13.76 7.98
CA SER A 102 1.84 -14.48 6.83
C SER A 102 0.81 -15.54 7.27
N ARG A 103 0.11 -16.14 6.31
CA ARG A 103 -0.79 -17.29 6.57
C ARG A 103 -0.06 -18.52 7.12
N ALA A 104 1.23 -18.64 6.87
CA ALA A 104 2.08 -19.71 7.40
C ALA A 104 2.69 -19.36 8.79
N GLY A 105 2.32 -18.21 9.37
CA GLY A 105 2.82 -17.76 10.66
C GLY A 105 4.21 -17.14 10.63
N ASP A 106 4.81 -16.92 9.45
CA ASP A 106 6.09 -16.26 9.34
C ASP A 106 5.97 -14.76 9.68
N PRO A 107 6.99 -14.11 10.23
CA PRO A 107 7.05 -12.66 10.33
C PRO A 107 6.90 -12.03 8.94
N CYS A 108 5.79 -11.37 8.71
CA CYS A 108 5.47 -10.75 7.42
C CYS A 108 4.58 -9.53 7.65
N PRO A 109 5.10 -8.48 8.28
CA PRO A 109 4.33 -7.28 8.50
C PRO A 109 3.96 -6.65 7.14
N HIS A 110 2.68 -6.34 6.99
CA HIS A 110 2.15 -5.70 5.80
C HIS A 110 0.92 -4.88 6.14
N ASP A 111 0.75 -3.80 5.40
CA ASP A 111 -0.37 -2.88 5.54
C ASP A 111 -1.41 -3.16 4.47
N HIS A 112 -2.66 -3.31 4.90
CA HIS A 112 -3.84 -3.25 4.06
C HIS A 112 -4.34 -1.81 4.07
N VAL A 113 -4.11 -1.08 2.98
CA VAL A 113 -4.55 0.30 2.83
C VAL A 113 -5.81 0.30 1.97
N LEU A 114 -6.95 0.48 2.62
CA LEU A 114 -8.26 0.60 1.98
C LEU A 114 -8.46 2.05 1.55
N VAL A 115 -8.47 2.32 0.26
CA VAL A 115 -8.68 3.66 -0.29
C VAL A 115 -10.11 3.77 -0.77
N ALA A 116 -10.86 4.72 -0.21
CA ALA A 116 -12.24 4.98 -0.60
C ALA A 116 -12.31 5.51 -2.03
N ASN A 117 -13.37 5.12 -2.76
CA ASN A 117 -13.62 5.62 -4.10
C ASN A 117 -14.27 7.02 -4.06
N VAL A 118 -13.65 7.94 -3.33
CA VAL A 118 -14.16 9.30 -3.12
C VAL A 118 -13.00 10.26 -2.93
N VAL A 119 -13.08 11.43 -3.54
CA VAL A 119 -12.15 12.56 -3.33
C VAL A 119 -12.96 13.85 -3.20
N GLU A 120 -12.50 14.73 -2.35
CA GLU A 120 -13.03 16.07 -2.24
C GLU A 120 -12.33 17.00 -3.22
N MET A 121 -13.09 17.84 -3.89
CA MET A 121 -12.58 18.79 -4.87
C MET A 121 -12.21 20.11 -4.20
N LEU A 122 -11.00 20.61 -4.48
CA LEU A 122 -10.55 21.92 -3.97
C LEU A 122 -11.02 23.10 -4.85
N ALA A 123 -11.77 22.85 -5.91
CA ALA A 123 -12.29 23.90 -6.77
C ALA A 123 -13.42 24.68 -6.09
N GLU A 124 -13.68 25.92 -6.56
CA GLU A 124 -14.72 26.82 -6.04
C GLU A 124 -16.15 26.18 -6.01
N THR A 125 -16.40 25.25 -6.93
CA THR A 125 -17.66 24.48 -6.96
C THR A 125 -17.71 23.37 -5.93
N GLY A 126 -16.59 23.05 -5.29
CA GLY A 126 -16.46 22.10 -4.18
C GLY A 126 -17.09 20.72 -4.41
N GLY A 127 -17.25 20.00 -3.32
CA GLY A 127 -18.01 18.76 -3.24
C GLY A 127 -17.20 17.50 -3.55
N TRP A 128 -17.84 16.36 -3.32
CA TRP A 128 -17.25 15.04 -3.41
C TRP A 128 -17.45 14.43 -4.81
N LYS A 129 -16.44 13.76 -5.32
CA LYS A 129 -16.46 13.04 -6.61
C LYS A 129 -15.87 11.65 -6.43
N ALA A 130 -16.28 10.73 -7.31
CA ALA A 130 -15.63 9.43 -7.37
C ALA A 130 -14.16 9.60 -7.78
N ALA A 131 -13.25 8.92 -7.09
CA ALA A 131 -11.86 8.88 -7.44
C ALA A 131 -11.66 8.11 -8.76
N THR A 132 -10.77 8.60 -9.63
CA THR A 132 -10.34 7.85 -10.81
C THR A 132 -9.02 7.15 -10.49
N THR A 133 -9.12 5.86 -10.23
CA THR A 133 -7.97 5.00 -9.95
C THR A 133 -7.44 4.28 -11.21
N ALA A 134 -7.96 4.63 -12.38
CA ALA A 134 -7.56 3.99 -13.64
C ALA A 134 -6.06 4.15 -13.94
N LEU A 135 -5.49 5.31 -13.59
CA LEU A 135 -4.07 5.58 -13.77
C LEU A 135 -3.17 4.86 -12.75
N TRP A 136 -3.71 4.42 -11.62
CA TRP A 136 -2.89 3.79 -10.58
C TRP A 136 -2.15 2.57 -11.10
N ARG A 137 -2.79 1.76 -11.96
CA ARG A 137 -2.14 0.57 -12.52
C ARG A 137 -0.85 0.90 -13.26
N GLU A 138 -0.81 2.02 -13.95
CA GLU A 138 0.37 2.52 -14.68
C GLU A 138 1.43 3.07 -13.71
N HIS A 139 1.00 3.60 -12.57
CA HIS A 139 1.85 4.22 -11.56
C HIS A 139 2.26 3.32 -10.41
N LEU A 140 1.71 2.11 -10.27
CA LEU A 140 2.01 1.21 -9.14
C LEU A 140 3.50 0.89 -9.02
N HIS A 141 4.18 0.70 -10.15
CA HIS A 141 5.62 0.43 -10.12
C HIS A 141 6.41 1.64 -9.57
N ALA A 142 6.11 2.84 -10.02
CA ALA A 142 6.74 4.06 -9.51
C ALA A 142 6.41 4.26 -8.02
N ALA A 143 5.15 4.08 -7.61
CA ALA A 143 4.73 4.16 -6.21
C ALA A 143 5.52 3.18 -5.33
N THR A 144 5.68 1.94 -5.77
CA THR A 144 6.48 0.92 -5.07
C THR A 144 7.94 1.34 -4.92
N GLN A 145 8.57 1.90 -5.97
CA GLN A 145 9.97 2.33 -5.88
C GLN A 145 10.14 3.55 -4.97
N ILE A 146 9.18 4.47 -4.97
CA ILE A 146 9.16 5.63 -4.06
C ILE A 146 9.01 5.16 -2.62
N GLY A 147 8.08 4.24 -2.33
CA GLY A 147 7.93 3.64 -1.01
C GLY A 147 9.23 2.97 -0.55
N ARG A 148 9.86 2.15 -1.39
CA ARG A 148 11.15 1.50 -1.08
C ARG A 148 12.29 2.48 -0.83
N ALA A 149 12.33 3.59 -1.54
CA ALA A 149 13.33 4.65 -1.29
C ALA A 149 13.09 5.31 0.08
N ALA A 150 11.83 5.54 0.44
CA ALA A 150 11.46 6.09 1.74
C ALA A 150 11.82 5.14 2.89
N THR A 151 11.57 3.82 2.73
CA THR A 151 11.98 2.82 3.72
C THR A 151 13.50 2.75 3.90
N ALA A 152 14.26 2.79 2.80
CA ALA A 152 15.72 2.80 2.86
C ALA A 152 16.23 4.05 3.60
N HIS A 153 15.69 5.21 3.27
CA HIS A 153 16.02 6.46 3.93
C HIS A 153 15.70 6.41 5.43
N ARG A 154 14.53 5.90 5.80
CA ARG A 154 14.12 5.79 7.20
C ARG A 154 15.00 4.81 7.98
N ALA A 155 15.35 3.67 7.39
CA ALA A 155 16.27 2.71 8.00
C ALA A 155 17.63 3.34 8.30
N VAL A 156 18.19 4.10 7.36
CA VAL A 156 19.46 4.82 7.57
C VAL A 156 19.34 5.89 8.67
N GLN A 157 18.24 6.64 8.73
CA GLN A 157 17.99 7.61 9.80
C GLN A 157 17.94 6.95 11.20
N LEU A 158 17.45 5.71 11.28
CA LEU A 158 17.41 4.92 12.52
C LEU A 158 18.76 4.26 12.86
N GLY A 159 19.79 4.46 12.01
CA GLY A 159 21.14 3.96 12.22
C GLY A 159 21.41 2.56 11.63
N TYR A 160 20.49 2.01 10.85
CA TYR A 160 20.71 0.74 10.17
C TYR A 160 21.56 0.90 8.92
N GLY A 161 22.53 0.00 8.73
CA GLY A 161 23.16 -0.19 7.44
C GLY A 161 22.19 -0.82 6.44
N ILE A 162 22.30 -0.45 5.18
CA ILE A 162 21.56 -1.07 4.09
C ILE A 162 22.51 -1.70 3.08
N ALA A 163 22.11 -2.81 2.47
CA ALA A 163 22.85 -3.49 1.41
C ALA A 163 21.94 -3.70 0.20
N ALA A 164 22.53 -3.72 -0.99
CA ALA A 164 21.78 -4.07 -2.19
C ALA A 164 21.29 -5.51 -2.09
N ASP A 165 20.07 -5.75 -2.57
CA ASP A 165 19.48 -7.08 -2.69
C ASP A 165 18.96 -7.25 -4.12
N ALA A 166 19.36 -8.33 -4.78
CA ALA A 166 18.90 -8.65 -6.12
C ALA A 166 17.44 -9.12 -6.15
N GLY A 167 16.88 -9.49 -4.97
CA GLY A 167 15.57 -10.10 -4.85
C GLY A 167 15.45 -11.43 -5.61
N PRO A 168 14.32 -12.13 -5.49
CA PRO A 168 14.13 -13.48 -6.06
C PRO A 168 14.19 -13.53 -7.60
N LEU A 169 14.11 -12.38 -8.27
CA LEU A 169 14.16 -12.28 -9.74
C LEU A 169 15.40 -11.52 -10.26
N GLY A 170 16.41 -11.29 -9.43
CA GLY A 170 17.62 -10.56 -9.82
C GLY A 170 17.36 -9.11 -10.24
N ARG A 171 16.25 -8.52 -9.83
CA ARG A 171 15.86 -7.16 -10.26
C ARG A 171 16.58 -6.11 -9.41
N LEU A 172 17.18 -5.12 -10.08
CA LEU A 172 17.77 -3.96 -9.43
C LEU A 172 16.69 -3.15 -8.66
N GLY A 173 17.13 -2.48 -7.60
CA GLY A 173 16.25 -1.60 -6.80
C GLY A 173 15.68 -2.25 -5.56
N HIS A 174 16.12 -3.45 -5.19
CA HIS A 174 15.86 -4.03 -3.87
C HIS A 174 17.03 -3.72 -2.93
N TRP A 175 16.70 -3.57 -1.66
CA TRP A 175 17.68 -3.41 -0.58
C TRP A 175 17.23 -4.21 0.65
N ARG A 176 18.14 -4.50 1.52
CA ARG A 176 17.88 -5.16 2.81
C ARG A 176 18.65 -4.51 3.95
N ILE A 177 18.23 -4.74 5.17
CA ILE A 177 19.00 -4.39 6.37
C ILE A 177 20.31 -5.18 6.33
N ALA A 178 21.43 -4.47 6.41
CA ALA A 178 22.75 -5.10 6.43
C ALA A 178 22.95 -5.92 7.72
N GLY A 179 23.64 -7.06 7.59
CA GLY A 179 23.91 -7.96 8.72
C GLY A 179 22.84 -9.00 8.99
N ILE A 180 21.69 -8.96 8.31
CA ILE A 180 20.70 -10.04 8.33
C ILE A 180 21.03 -11.01 7.20
N GLY A 181 21.47 -12.22 7.57
CA GLY A 181 21.90 -13.25 6.61
C GLY A 181 20.75 -13.95 5.90
N ASP A 182 21.03 -14.54 4.75
CA ASP A 182 20.04 -15.26 3.93
C ASP A 182 19.41 -16.43 4.69
N GLU A 183 20.16 -17.12 5.53
CA GLU A 183 19.69 -18.23 6.37
C GLU A 183 18.51 -17.83 7.24
N ILE A 184 18.54 -16.61 7.83
CA ILE A 184 17.44 -16.08 8.64
C ILE A 184 16.23 -15.76 7.78
N LEU A 185 16.48 -15.14 6.62
CA LEU A 185 15.40 -14.79 5.69
C LEU A 185 14.68 -16.03 5.15
N GLU A 186 15.43 -17.10 4.86
CA GLU A 186 14.89 -18.39 4.40
C GLU A 186 14.11 -19.10 5.51
N LEU A 187 14.64 -19.13 6.74
CA LEU A 187 13.99 -19.75 7.90
C LEU A 187 12.57 -19.21 8.12
N HIS A 188 12.36 -17.92 7.90
CA HIS A 188 11.09 -17.25 8.06
C HIS A 188 10.32 -17.04 6.76
N SER A 189 10.62 -17.80 5.70
CA SER A 189 9.98 -17.69 4.38
C SER A 189 9.18 -18.95 4.00
N LYS A 190 8.55 -19.61 4.97
CA LYS A 190 7.77 -20.85 4.77
C LYS A 190 6.70 -20.68 3.70
N ARG A 191 5.98 -19.56 3.72
CA ARG A 191 4.94 -19.29 2.73
C ARG A 191 5.49 -19.18 1.31
N ALA A 192 6.65 -18.60 1.12
CA ALA A 192 7.31 -18.53 -0.19
C ALA A 192 7.70 -19.94 -0.66
N ALA A 193 8.25 -20.77 0.21
CA ALA A 193 8.59 -22.16 -0.08
C ALA A 193 7.34 -22.99 -0.46
N GLU A 194 6.22 -22.86 0.27
CA GLU A 194 4.95 -23.49 -0.06
C GLU A 194 4.43 -23.09 -1.45
N ILE A 195 4.51 -21.80 -1.79
CA ILE A 195 4.08 -21.30 -3.10
C ILE A 195 4.96 -21.89 -4.20
N THR A 196 6.28 -21.88 -4.03
CA THR A 196 7.23 -22.43 -4.99
C THR A 196 6.95 -23.91 -5.22
N ALA A 197 6.84 -24.70 -4.16
CA ALA A 197 6.51 -26.13 -4.25
C ALA A 197 5.16 -26.37 -4.94
N ALA A 198 4.16 -25.54 -4.67
CA ALA A 198 2.85 -25.67 -5.31
C ALA A 198 2.86 -25.31 -6.81
N VAL A 199 3.68 -24.36 -7.22
CA VAL A 199 3.90 -23.99 -8.63
C VAL A 199 4.62 -25.10 -9.37
N GLU A 200 5.70 -25.63 -8.79
CA GLU A 200 6.46 -26.75 -9.35
C GLU A 200 5.59 -28.00 -9.51
N ALA A 201 4.77 -28.34 -8.50
CA ALA A 201 3.86 -29.48 -8.54
C ALA A 201 2.77 -29.35 -9.60
N ARG A 202 2.38 -28.15 -9.99
CA ARG A 202 1.36 -27.92 -11.05
C ARG A 202 1.91 -28.01 -12.46
N GLY A 203 3.22 -28.14 -12.63
CA GLY A 203 3.89 -28.11 -13.93
C GLY A 203 3.53 -26.81 -14.66
N THR A 204 4.36 -25.83 -14.65
CA THR A 204 4.19 -24.69 -15.57
C THR A 204 4.53 -25.20 -16.95
N ASP A 205 3.53 -25.72 -17.69
CA ASP A 205 3.62 -25.75 -19.14
C ASP A 205 3.65 -24.28 -19.60
N THR A 206 4.85 -23.80 -19.89
CA THR A 206 5.11 -22.52 -20.57
C THR A 206 5.00 -22.72 -22.06
#